data_8b85ed9d9c545205b0dde8851d82c5c2
#
_entry.id   8b85ed9d9c545205b0dde8851d82c5c2
#
_cell.length_a   1.000
_cell.length_b   1.000
_cell.length_c   1.000
_cell.angle_alpha   90.00
_cell.angle_beta   90.00
_cell.angle_gamma   90.00
#
_symmetry.space_group_name_H-M   'P 1'
#
loop_
_entity.id
_entity.type
_entity.pdbx_description
1 polymer ?
#
loop_
_entity_poly.entity_id
_entity_poly.type
_entity_poly.pdbx_seq_one_letter_code
_entity_poly.pdbx_strand_id
1 'polypeptide(L)'
;MQNVLLRLREVQPSLSSTERQIAQFILENPDETTTLTIRDLARRSFSSPSSVVRICRVIGFQGYKELRHALTLELATLGENGSHREKDITPQDSLQEIVDKVTHRNIQSLLDTQRLLLLDELEQCVELIANARTVLLFGIGSSLCVAKDTYLKFLRLDKPCVVNEDSHSQLLQARNATAQDVGIVFSYSGQTMEMIQCIKEMKAGGAPVIAVTRYYPSEVAQLADHVLYVAANESLFRNGAMSSRLSQLNVMDILYTAYASRNHEDTMRRLTKTHIYKPGDPEVLTQP
;
A
#
# COMPACT_ATOMS: atom_id res chain seq x y z
N MET A 1 -2.25 -13.97 -7.17
CA MET A 1 -2.08 -14.93 -6.06
C MET A 1 -2.80 -14.42 -4.82
N GLN A 2 -3.51 -15.27 -4.11
CA GLN A 2 -4.29 -14.86 -2.93
C GLN A 2 -3.37 -14.99 -1.69
N ASN A 3 -2.75 -13.89 -1.28
CA ASN A 3 -1.76 -13.85 -0.18
C ASN A 3 -2.44 -13.98 1.20
N VAL A 4 -2.76 -15.20 1.63
CA VAL A 4 -3.48 -15.49 2.88
C VAL A 4 -2.70 -15.05 4.11
N LEU A 5 -1.43 -15.45 4.19
CA LEU A 5 -0.58 -15.16 5.36
C LEU A 5 -0.34 -13.66 5.52
N LEU A 6 -0.10 -12.96 4.41
CA LEU A 6 0.09 -11.52 4.43
C LEU A 6 -1.18 -10.79 4.89
N ARG A 7 -2.34 -11.13 4.30
CA ARG A 7 -3.63 -10.54 4.68
C ARG A 7 -3.95 -10.76 6.15
N LEU A 8 -3.67 -11.95 6.68
CA LEU A 8 -3.85 -12.24 8.10
C LEU A 8 -2.95 -11.37 8.99
N ARG A 9 -1.69 -11.16 8.63
CA ARG A 9 -0.77 -10.29 9.38
C ARG A 9 -1.26 -8.84 9.43
N GLU A 10 -1.68 -8.31 8.29
CA GLU A 10 -2.16 -6.92 8.17
C GLU A 10 -3.43 -6.65 8.98
N VAL A 11 -4.38 -7.60 9.01
CA VAL A 11 -5.63 -7.43 9.76
C VAL A 11 -5.51 -7.79 11.24
N GLN A 12 -4.51 -8.55 11.65
CA GLN A 12 -4.35 -9.07 13.01
C GLN A 12 -4.50 -8.03 14.13
N PRO A 13 -3.94 -6.80 14.03
CA PRO A 13 -4.05 -5.80 15.10
C PRO A 13 -5.49 -5.35 15.40
N SER A 14 -6.39 -5.50 14.44
CA SER A 14 -7.77 -5.03 14.50
C SER A 14 -8.79 -6.12 14.81
N LEU A 15 -8.37 -7.37 14.82
CA LEU A 15 -9.24 -8.51 15.09
C LEU A 15 -9.67 -8.55 16.56
N SER A 16 -10.88 -9.06 16.81
CA SER A 16 -11.31 -9.45 18.15
C SER A 16 -10.37 -10.49 18.76
N SER A 17 -10.39 -10.67 20.08
CA SER A 17 -9.53 -11.64 20.77
C SER A 17 -9.62 -13.05 20.17
N THR A 18 -10.82 -13.53 19.88
CA THR A 18 -11.06 -14.85 19.28
C THR A 18 -10.55 -14.93 17.83
N GLU A 19 -10.78 -13.92 17.03
CA GLU A 19 -10.30 -13.88 15.64
C GLU A 19 -8.78 -13.80 15.59
N ARG A 20 -8.18 -13.07 16.52
CA ARG A 20 -6.72 -12.97 16.66
C ARG A 20 -6.08 -14.31 16.99
N GLN A 21 -6.72 -15.12 17.85
CA GLN A 21 -6.25 -16.48 18.15
C GLN A 21 -6.29 -17.38 16.91
N ILE A 22 -7.34 -17.29 16.08
CA ILE A 22 -7.42 -18.04 14.82
C ILE A 22 -6.31 -17.57 13.86
N ALA A 23 -6.17 -16.26 13.67
CA ALA A 23 -5.13 -15.70 12.81
C ALA A 23 -3.73 -16.13 13.25
N GLN A 24 -3.46 -16.05 14.55
CA GLN A 24 -2.18 -16.44 15.13
C GLN A 24 -1.91 -17.94 14.90
N PHE A 25 -2.89 -18.81 15.13
CA PHE A 25 -2.73 -20.24 14.87
C PHE A 25 -2.37 -20.51 13.40
N ILE A 26 -3.08 -19.89 12.45
CA ILE A 26 -2.81 -20.05 11.02
C ILE A 26 -1.40 -19.54 10.65
N LEU A 27 -1.00 -18.39 11.19
CA LEU A 27 0.32 -17.79 10.96
C LEU A 27 1.47 -18.62 11.55
N GLU A 28 1.24 -19.28 12.68
CA GLU A 28 2.24 -20.12 13.35
C GLU A 28 2.31 -21.53 12.77
N ASN A 29 1.19 -22.04 12.23
CA ASN A 29 1.05 -23.40 11.73
C ASN A 29 0.42 -23.45 10.33
N PRO A 30 1.00 -22.77 9.33
CA PRO A 30 0.38 -22.64 8.02
C PRO A 30 0.27 -24.01 7.30
N ASP A 31 1.31 -24.84 7.33
CA ASP A 31 1.32 -26.15 6.70
C ASP A 31 0.24 -27.06 7.31
N GLU A 32 0.15 -27.11 8.63
CA GLU A 32 -0.86 -27.87 9.33
C GLU A 32 -2.28 -27.39 8.99
N THR A 33 -2.47 -26.06 8.89
CA THR A 33 -3.76 -25.46 8.54
C THR A 33 -4.30 -25.95 7.20
N THR A 34 -3.44 -26.28 6.22
CA THR A 34 -3.87 -26.79 4.92
C THR A 34 -4.53 -28.16 5.00
N THR A 35 -4.25 -28.93 6.04
CA THR A 35 -4.79 -30.29 6.24
C THR A 35 -5.99 -30.34 7.17
N LEU A 36 -6.19 -29.30 8.01
CA LEU A 36 -7.26 -29.26 9.01
C LEU A 36 -8.65 -29.07 8.38
N THR A 37 -9.66 -29.65 9.04
CA THR A 37 -11.06 -29.27 8.79
C THR A 37 -11.39 -27.97 9.55
N ILE A 38 -12.47 -27.28 9.15
CA ILE A 38 -12.93 -26.07 9.85
C ILE A 38 -13.19 -26.32 11.35
N ARG A 39 -13.68 -27.52 11.69
CA ARG A 39 -13.94 -27.90 13.08
C ARG A 39 -12.65 -28.12 13.86
N ASP A 40 -11.64 -28.70 13.22
CA ASP A 40 -10.35 -28.95 13.83
C ASP A 40 -9.58 -27.64 14.03
N LEU A 41 -9.58 -26.74 13.05
CA LEU A 41 -9.02 -25.40 13.19
C LEU A 41 -9.71 -24.64 14.32
N ALA A 42 -11.04 -24.65 14.38
CA ALA A 42 -11.78 -23.96 15.44
C ALA A 42 -11.42 -24.52 16.83
N ARG A 43 -11.31 -25.85 16.97
CA ARG A 43 -10.92 -26.50 18.22
C ARG A 43 -9.50 -26.13 18.64
N ARG A 44 -8.53 -26.16 17.70
CA ARG A 44 -7.12 -25.85 18.00
C ARG A 44 -6.86 -24.37 18.29
N SER A 45 -7.64 -23.49 17.70
CA SER A 45 -7.57 -22.04 17.97
C SER A 45 -8.52 -21.59 19.07
N PHE A 46 -9.07 -22.52 19.88
CA PHE A 46 -10.01 -22.24 20.97
C PHE A 46 -11.19 -21.32 20.54
N SER A 47 -11.74 -21.61 19.35
CA SER A 47 -12.76 -20.78 18.73
C SER A 47 -13.96 -21.61 18.22
N SER A 48 -14.88 -20.97 17.48
CA SER A 48 -15.99 -21.65 16.84
C SER A 48 -15.84 -21.69 15.30
N PRO A 49 -16.46 -22.66 14.60
CA PRO A 49 -16.48 -22.66 13.14
C PRO A 49 -17.04 -21.37 12.53
N SER A 50 -18.00 -20.74 13.18
CA SER A 50 -18.56 -19.45 12.76
C SER A 50 -17.54 -18.31 12.85
N SER A 51 -16.69 -18.32 13.88
CA SER A 51 -15.58 -17.36 14.00
C SER A 51 -14.52 -17.57 12.91
N VAL A 52 -14.24 -18.82 12.53
CA VAL A 52 -13.36 -19.13 11.40
C VAL A 52 -13.94 -18.61 10.08
N VAL A 53 -15.24 -18.78 9.83
CA VAL A 53 -15.87 -18.22 8.62
C VAL A 53 -15.80 -16.70 8.60
N ARG A 54 -15.98 -16.06 9.76
CA ARG A 54 -15.95 -14.60 9.87
C ARG A 54 -14.56 -14.05 9.55
N ILE A 55 -13.48 -14.63 10.08
CA ILE A 55 -12.12 -14.19 9.74
C ILE A 55 -11.80 -14.42 8.26
N CYS A 56 -12.28 -15.52 7.66
CA CYS A 56 -12.13 -15.74 6.22
C CYS A 56 -12.72 -14.58 5.42
N ARG A 57 -13.90 -14.09 5.78
CA ARG A 57 -14.56 -12.96 5.11
C ARG A 57 -13.80 -11.65 5.32
N VAL A 58 -13.26 -11.42 6.52
CA VAL A 58 -12.45 -10.22 6.82
C VAL A 58 -11.24 -10.12 5.90
N ILE A 59 -10.63 -11.26 5.56
CA ILE A 59 -9.45 -11.30 4.66
C ILE A 59 -9.81 -11.57 3.19
N GLY A 60 -11.10 -11.44 2.83
CA GLY A 60 -11.57 -11.45 1.44
C GLY A 60 -11.86 -12.83 0.85
N PHE A 61 -12.05 -13.86 1.68
CA PHE A 61 -12.48 -15.20 1.24
C PHE A 61 -13.95 -15.46 1.60
N GLN A 62 -14.67 -16.17 0.76
CA GLN A 62 -16.07 -16.50 1.03
C GLN A 62 -16.24 -17.53 2.18
N GLY A 63 -15.21 -18.34 2.43
CA GLY A 63 -15.20 -19.30 3.51
C GLY A 63 -13.89 -20.08 3.65
N TYR A 64 -13.84 -20.98 4.63
CA TYR A 64 -12.62 -21.71 4.98
C TYR A 64 -12.07 -22.61 3.86
N LYS A 65 -12.95 -23.21 3.04
CA LYS A 65 -12.52 -24.04 1.92
C LYS A 65 -11.67 -23.26 0.91
N GLU A 66 -12.10 -22.06 0.59
CA GLU A 66 -11.40 -21.17 -0.33
C GLU A 66 -10.08 -20.66 0.29
N LEU A 67 -10.11 -20.21 1.55
CA LEU A 67 -8.91 -19.81 2.27
C LEU A 67 -7.88 -20.96 2.30
N ARG A 68 -8.30 -22.18 2.65
CA ARG A 68 -7.41 -23.33 2.74
C ARG A 68 -6.77 -23.66 1.39
N HIS A 69 -7.55 -23.62 0.30
CA HIS A 69 -7.02 -23.83 -1.04
C HIS A 69 -5.99 -22.75 -1.43
N ALA A 70 -6.30 -21.48 -1.17
CA ALA A 70 -5.39 -20.37 -1.41
C ALA A 70 -4.09 -20.50 -0.59
N LEU A 71 -4.20 -20.87 0.70
CA LEU A 71 -3.03 -21.10 1.57
C LEU A 71 -2.17 -22.26 1.05
N THR A 72 -2.78 -23.36 0.57
CA THR A 72 -2.04 -24.48 -0.02
C THR A 72 -1.22 -24.04 -1.24
N LEU A 73 -1.82 -23.24 -2.13
CA LEU A 73 -1.13 -22.71 -3.30
C LEU A 73 -0.01 -21.72 -2.91
N GLU A 74 -0.26 -20.88 -1.90
CA GLU A 74 0.72 -19.93 -1.39
C GLU A 74 1.94 -20.67 -0.83
N LEU A 75 1.76 -21.69 -0.01
CA LEU A 75 2.85 -22.47 0.57
C LEU A 75 3.63 -23.27 -0.48
N ALA A 76 2.97 -23.79 -1.50
CA ALA A 76 3.64 -24.47 -2.61
C ALA A 76 4.57 -23.55 -3.39
N THR A 77 4.24 -22.25 -3.49
CA THR A 77 5.08 -21.23 -4.12
C THR A 77 6.15 -20.64 -3.20
N LEU A 78 5.96 -20.72 -1.88
CA LEU A 78 6.95 -20.24 -0.88
C LEU A 78 8.02 -21.30 -0.55
N GLY A 79 7.87 -22.55 -0.99
CA GLY A 79 8.71 -23.68 -0.63
C GLY A 79 10.19 -23.60 -1.01
N GLU A 80 10.66 -22.52 -1.67
CA GLU A 80 12.06 -22.30 -2.01
C GLU A 80 12.75 -21.19 -1.19
N ASN A 81 12.01 -20.39 -0.42
CA ASN A 81 12.57 -19.29 0.38
C ASN A 81 12.10 -19.39 1.84
N GLY A 82 12.87 -20.13 2.64
CA GLY A 82 12.59 -20.45 4.03
C GLY A 82 12.15 -19.27 4.90
N SER A 83 11.19 -19.57 5.76
CA SER A 83 10.62 -18.75 6.81
C SER A 83 11.70 -18.16 7.74
N HIS A 84 12.15 -16.95 7.49
CA HIS A 84 12.78 -16.15 8.53
C HIS A 84 11.68 -15.44 9.33
N ARG A 85 11.33 -15.98 10.51
CA ARG A 85 10.64 -15.20 11.55
C ARG A 85 11.46 -13.95 11.80
N GLU A 86 10.96 -12.81 11.40
CA GLU A 86 11.59 -11.52 11.71
C GLU A 86 11.68 -11.36 13.23
N LYS A 87 12.89 -11.39 13.75
CA LYS A 87 13.13 -11.03 15.14
C LYS A 87 13.00 -9.52 15.29
N ASP A 88 12.21 -9.07 16.25
CA ASP A 88 12.12 -7.66 16.60
C ASP A 88 13.49 -7.08 16.96
N ILE A 89 13.66 -5.78 16.72
CA ILE A 89 14.85 -5.05 17.15
C ILE A 89 14.77 -4.92 18.68
N THR A 90 15.85 -5.34 19.35
CA THR A 90 15.97 -5.32 20.81
C THR A 90 17.08 -4.37 21.24
N PRO A 91 17.08 -3.87 22.50
CA PRO A 91 18.16 -3.02 23.02
C PRO A 91 19.53 -3.71 23.05
N GLN A 92 19.59 -5.03 22.93
CA GLN A 92 20.80 -5.83 22.94
C GLN A 92 21.39 -6.06 21.55
N ASP A 93 20.69 -5.65 20.48
CA ASP A 93 21.16 -5.83 19.11
C ASP A 93 22.41 -4.97 18.85
N SER A 94 23.40 -5.56 18.24
CA SER A 94 24.55 -4.85 17.70
C SER A 94 24.14 -3.95 16.53
N LEU A 95 24.98 -2.96 16.18
CA LEU A 95 24.73 -2.12 15.00
C LEU A 95 24.59 -2.94 13.72
N GLN A 96 25.36 -4.01 13.55
CA GLN A 96 25.26 -4.89 12.40
C GLN A 96 23.90 -5.57 12.35
N GLU A 97 23.41 -6.12 13.46
CA GLU A 97 22.09 -6.74 13.52
C GLU A 97 20.96 -5.74 13.23
N ILE A 98 21.09 -4.48 13.69
CA ILE A 98 20.14 -3.43 13.39
C ILE A 98 20.12 -3.13 11.89
N VAL A 99 21.30 -3.00 11.24
CA VAL A 99 21.41 -2.78 9.79
C VAL A 99 20.71 -3.90 9.04
N ASP A 100 21.00 -5.16 9.38
CA ASP A 100 20.45 -6.33 8.71
C ASP A 100 18.94 -6.43 8.92
N LYS A 101 18.44 -6.25 10.14
CA LYS A 101 17.02 -6.31 10.48
C LYS A 101 16.21 -5.20 9.78
N VAL A 102 16.70 -3.94 9.81
CA VAL A 102 16.02 -2.82 9.15
C VAL A 102 15.96 -3.01 7.65
N THR A 103 17.09 -3.41 7.05
CA THR A 103 17.17 -3.62 5.59
C THR A 103 16.26 -4.77 5.16
N HIS A 104 16.34 -5.92 5.84
CA HIS A 104 15.51 -7.08 5.54
C HIS A 104 14.01 -6.77 5.67
N ARG A 105 13.61 -6.07 6.74
CA ARG A 105 12.23 -5.63 6.97
C ARG A 105 11.71 -4.74 5.83
N ASN A 106 12.53 -3.82 5.36
CA ASN A 106 12.17 -2.97 4.23
C ASN A 106 12.02 -3.77 2.94
N ILE A 107 12.95 -4.68 2.63
CA ILE A 107 12.85 -5.57 1.47
C ILE A 107 11.58 -6.40 1.54
N GLN A 108 11.28 -7.01 2.69
CA GLN A 108 10.08 -7.83 2.86
C GLN A 108 8.80 -7.00 2.68
N SER A 109 8.76 -5.78 3.21
CA SER A 109 7.61 -4.87 3.03
C SER A 109 7.38 -4.51 1.56
N LEU A 110 8.44 -4.33 0.77
CA LEU A 110 8.35 -4.08 -0.66
C LEU A 110 7.83 -5.31 -1.42
N LEU A 111 8.35 -6.50 -1.12
CA LEU A 111 7.89 -7.77 -1.72
C LEU A 111 6.44 -8.05 -1.38
N ASP A 112 6.03 -7.81 -0.14
CA ASP A 112 4.65 -7.99 0.30
C ASP A 112 3.72 -6.97 -0.37
N THR A 113 4.16 -5.71 -0.51
CA THR A 113 3.42 -4.70 -1.26
C THR A 113 3.23 -5.10 -2.72
N GLN A 114 4.28 -5.59 -3.39
CA GLN A 114 4.20 -6.09 -4.77
C GLN A 114 3.12 -7.17 -4.91
N ARG A 115 3.00 -8.07 -3.93
CA ARG A 115 2.00 -9.14 -3.93
C ARG A 115 0.56 -8.65 -3.74
N LEU A 116 0.36 -7.51 -3.07
CA LEU A 116 -0.95 -6.90 -2.84
C LEU A 116 -1.46 -6.10 -4.03
N LEU A 117 -0.59 -5.65 -4.92
CA LEU A 117 -0.97 -4.85 -6.09
C LEU A 117 -1.75 -5.71 -7.10
N LEU A 118 -2.94 -5.24 -7.45
CA LEU A 118 -3.77 -5.79 -8.51
C LEU A 118 -3.51 -5.00 -9.79
N LEU A 119 -3.14 -5.70 -10.89
CA LEU A 119 -2.77 -5.04 -12.14
C LEU A 119 -3.93 -4.25 -12.75
N ASP A 120 -5.16 -4.80 -12.70
CA ASP A 120 -6.35 -4.12 -13.21
C ASP A 120 -6.63 -2.82 -12.46
N GLU A 121 -6.44 -2.82 -11.13
CA GLU A 121 -6.60 -1.64 -10.28
C GLU A 121 -5.53 -0.58 -10.58
N LEU A 122 -4.28 -1.03 -10.75
CA LEU A 122 -3.18 -0.15 -11.12
C LEU A 122 -3.43 0.50 -12.51
N GLU A 123 -3.94 -0.26 -13.47
CA GLU A 123 -4.25 0.23 -14.81
C GLU A 123 -5.33 1.32 -14.77
N GLN A 124 -6.41 1.10 -14.01
CA GLN A 124 -7.46 2.10 -13.80
C GLN A 124 -6.94 3.38 -13.14
N CYS A 125 -6.05 3.25 -12.13
CA CYS A 125 -5.39 4.40 -11.51
C CYS A 125 -4.54 5.19 -12.52
N VAL A 126 -3.80 4.51 -13.39
CA VAL A 126 -3.01 5.16 -14.45
C VAL A 126 -3.91 5.91 -15.44
N GLU A 127 -5.06 5.32 -15.80
CA GLU A 127 -6.04 5.97 -16.68
C GLU A 127 -6.66 7.23 -16.06
N LEU A 128 -7.05 7.15 -14.80
CA LEU A 128 -7.56 8.30 -14.06
C LEU A 128 -6.54 9.45 -14.05
N ILE A 129 -5.28 9.15 -13.74
CA ILE A 129 -4.21 10.15 -13.75
C ILE A 129 -4.00 10.72 -15.15
N ALA A 130 -4.01 9.90 -16.19
CA ALA A 130 -3.80 10.34 -17.57
C ALA A 130 -4.89 11.32 -18.01
N ASN A 131 -6.14 11.02 -17.72
CA ASN A 131 -7.31 11.79 -18.14
C ASN A 131 -7.60 13.01 -17.25
N ALA A 132 -7.08 13.05 -16.02
CA ALA A 132 -7.31 14.15 -15.10
C ALA A 132 -6.68 15.46 -15.61
N ARG A 133 -7.38 16.58 -15.42
CA ARG A 133 -6.84 17.91 -15.59
C ARG A 133 -5.73 18.19 -14.57
N THR A 134 -5.97 17.86 -13.31
CA THR A 134 -5.04 18.08 -12.20
C THR A 134 -5.01 16.87 -11.26
N VAL A 135 -3.82 16.49 -10.82
CA VAL A 135 -3.63 15.51 -9.76
C VAL A 135 -3.51 16.23 -8.43
N LEU A 136 -4.42 15.94 -7.49
CA LEU A 136 -4.45 16.54 -6.16
C LEU A 136 -3.88 15.54 -5.15
N LEU A 137 -2.83 15.91 -4.42
CA LEU A 137 -2.09 15.02 -3.52
C LEU A 137 -2.35 15.38 -2.07
N PHE A 138 -2.70 14.37 -1.26
CA PHE A 138 -3.09 14.53 0.13
C PHE A 138 -2.33 13.57 1.04
N GLY A 139 -1.86 14.06 2.18
CA GLY A 139 -1.18 13.23 3.18
C GLY A 139 -0.73 14.07 4.38
N ILE A 140 -0.50 13.42 5.51
CA ILE A 140 -0.02 14.06 6.75
C ILE A 140 1.20 13.31 7.27
N GLY A 141 2.14 14.03 7.87
CA GLY A 141 3.35 13.45 8.45
C GLY A 141 4.23 12.77 7.41
N SER A 142 4.56 11.50 7.64
CA SER A 142 5.38 10.71 6.70
C SER A 142 4.69 10.46 5.35
N SER A 143 3.37 10.38 5.33
CA SER A 143 2.58 10.27 4.10
C SER A 143 2.61 11.57 3.28
N LEU A 144 2.78 12.73 3.91
CA LEU A 144 3.02 13.98 3.19
C LEU A 144 4.38 13.98 2.47
N CYS A 145 5.40 13.32 3.02
CA CYS A 145 6.68 13.14 2.33
C CYS A 145 6.50 12.37 1.01
N VAL A 146 5.64 11.34 1.01
CA VAL A 146 5.29 10.57 -0.20
C VAL A 146 4.53 11.46 -1.21
N ALA A 147 3.56 12.24 -0.75
CA ALA A 147 2.84 13.19 -1.59
C ALA A 147 3.77 14.21 -2.26
N LYS A 148 4.73 14.76 -1.51
CA LYS A 148 5.74 15.69 -2.04
C LYS A 148 6.69 15.06 -3.05
N ASP A 149 7.14 13.83 -2.80
CA ASP A 149 7.97 13.07 -3.74
C ASP A 149 7.20 12.81 -5.04
N THR A 150 5.94 12.39 -4.93
CA THR A 150 5.03 12.19 -6.06
C THR A 150 4.84 13.49 -6.86
N TYR A 151 4.65 14.62 -6.19
CA TYR A 151 4.56 15.94 -6.82
C TYR A 151 5.79 16.23 -7.67
N LEU A 152 7.00 16.06 -7.11
CA LEU A 152 8.25 16.32 -7.83
C LEU A 152 8.41 15.45 -9.07
N LYS A 153 7.95 14.20 -9.03
CA LYS A 153 7.97 13.29 -10.17
C LYS A 153 7.03 13.74 -11.29
N PHE A 154 5.77 14.03 -10.96
CA PHE A 154 4.78 14.51 -11.95
C PHE A 154 5.12 15.89 -12.51
N LEU A 155 5.72 16.78 -11.71
CA LEU A 155 6.20 18.07 -12.18
C LEU A 155 7.21 17.93 -13.33
N ARG A 156 8.08 16.92 -13.30
CA ARG A 156 9.02 16.63 -14.38
C ARG A 156 8.34 16.19 -15.68
N LEU A 157 7.14 15.63 -15.61
CA LEU A 157 6.34 15.23 -16.75
C LEU A 157 5.37 16.31 -17.22
N ASP A 158 5.46 17.53 -16.68
CA ASP A 158 4.53 18.63 -16.97
C ASP A 158 3.06 18.22 -16.76
N LYS A 159 2.80 17.32 -15.80
CA LYS A 159 1.46 16.93 -15.39
C LYS A 159 1.00 17.88 -14.26
N PRO A 160 -0.08 18.65 -14.46
CA PRO A 160 -0.58 19.52 -13.42
C PRO A 160 -0.85 18.75 -12.13
N CYS A 161 -0.19 19.17 -11.05
CA CYS A 161 -0.21 18.45 -9.78
C CYS A 161 -0.11 19.45 -8.63
N VAL A 162 -0.89 19.27 -7.57
CA VAL A 162 -0.92 20.16 -6.40
C VAL A 162 -0.73 19.36 -5.12
N VAL A 163 0.14 19.86 -4.26
CA VAL A 163 0.33 19.35 -2.88
C VAL A 163 0.38 20.54 -1.92
N ASN A 164 -0.36 20.46 -0.82
CA ASN A 164 -0.34 21.44 0.25
C ASN A 164 0.22 20.81 1.53
N GLU A 165 0.91 21.62 2.35
CA GLU A 165 1.60 21.09 3.54
C GLU A 165 0.70 21.00 4.76
N ASP A 166 -0.21 21.95 4.91
CA ASP A 166 -1.11 22.01 6.06
C ASP A 166 -2.50 21.44 5.75
N SER A 167 -3.14 20.89 6.77
CA SER A 167 -4.44 20.22 6.64
C SER A 167 -5.58 21.14 6.22
N HIS A 168 -5.51 22.45 6.59
CA HIS A 168 -6.54 23.41 6.22
C HIS A 168 -6.49 23.69 4.71
N SER A 169 -5.31 23.95 4.16
CA SER A 169 -5.12 24.14 2.71
C SER A 169 -5.47 22.89 1.93
N GLN A 170 -5.15 21.69 2.45
CA GLN A 170 -5.57 20.42 1.84
C GLN A 170 -7.10 20.33 1.79
N LEU A 171 -7.80 20.68 2.86
CA LEU A 171 -9.26 20.65 2.90
C LEU A 171 -9.89 21.64 1.90
N LEU A 172 -9.33 22.87 1.80
CA LEU A 172 -9.79 23.86 0.80
C LEU A 172 -9.57 23.34 -0.63
N GLN A 173 -8.43 22.70 -0.88
CA GLN A 173 -8.14 22.05 -2.17
C GLN A 173 -9.15 20.94 -2.47
N ALA A 174 -9.46 20.09 -1.51
CA ALA A 174 -10.45 19.01 -1.66
C ALA A 174 -11.85 19.55 -2.00
N ARG A 175 -12.27 20.65 -1.38
CA ARG A 175 -13.56 21.32 -1.66
C ARG A 175 -13.65 21.92 -3.05
N ASN A 176 -12.54 22.35 -3.61
CA ASN A 176 -12.47 22.92 -4.95
C ASN A 176 -12.27 21.86 -6.05
N ALA A 177 -12.13 20.59 -5.68
CA ALA A 177 -11.96 19.49 -6.63
C ALA A 177 -13.24 19.26 -7.44
N THR A 178 -13.07 18.91 -8.71
CA THR A 178 -14.17 18.67 -9.66
C THR A 178 -13.99 17.31 -10.34
N ALA A 179 -14.98 16.85 -11.08
CA ALA A 179 -14.91 15.62 -11.87
C ALA A 179 -13.77 15.60 -12.92
N GLN A 180 -13.12 16.72 -13.20
CA GLN A 180 -11.96 16.82 -14.08
C GLN A 180 -10.62 16.56 -13.35
N ASP A 181 -10.63 16.47 -12.04
CA ASP A 181 -9.45 16.28 -11.21
C ASP A 181 -9.42 14.85 -10.67
N VAL A 182 -8.26 14.38 -10.20
CA VAL A 182 -8.13 13.12 -9.47
C VAL A 182 -7.40 13.36 -8.15
N GLY A 183 -7.94 12.84 -7.06
CA GLY A 183 -7.28 12.88 -5.76
C GLY A 183 -6.45 11.61 -5.51
N ILE A 184 -5.21 11.77 -5.03
CA ILE A 184 -4.41 10.66 -4.49
C ILE A 184 -4.20 10.91 -3.00
N VAL A 185 -4.73 10.02 -2.17
CA VAL A 185 -4.72 10.14 -0.71
C VAL A 185 -3.79 9.10 -0.11
N PHE A 186 -2.76 9.56 0.60
CA PHE A 186 -1.82 8.73 1.32
C PHE A 186 -2.19 8.66 2.80
N SER A 187 -2.65 7.50 3.26
CA SER A 187 -2.96 7.24 4.67
C SER A 187 -2.69 5.79 5.02
N TYR A 188 -1.53 5.50 5.58
CA TYR A 188 -1.17 4.11 5.90
C TYR A 188 -2.19 3.46 6.86
N SER A 189 -2.61 4.16 7.92
CA SER A 189 -3.61 3.64 8.85
C SER A 189 -5.01 3.51 8.24
N GLY A 190 -5.31 4.33 7.23
CA GLY A 190 -6.64 4.45 6.64
C GLY A 190 -7.70 5.06 7.58
N GLN A 191 -7.25 5.67 8.71
CA GLN A 191 -8.12 6.20 9.76
C GLN A 191 -7.83 7.69 10.08
N THR A 192 -7.00 8.35 9.27
CA THR A 192 -6.66 9.78 9.48
C THR A 192 -7.87 10.63 9.14
N MET A 193 -8.44 11.31 10.15
CA MET A 193 -9.71 12.04 10.03
C MET A 193 -9.68 13.13 8.96
N GLU A 194 -8.56 13.86 8.85
CA GLU A 194 -8.36 14.92 7.85
C GLU A 194 -8.39 14.32 6.43
N MET A 195 -7.81 13.14 6.23
CA MET A 195 -7.84 12.45 4.93
C MET A 195 -9.23 11.95 4.58
N ILE A 196 -9.95 11.40 5.56
CA ILE A 196 -11.35 10.99 5.41
C ILE A 196 -12.20 12.20 5.00
N GLN A 197 -12.01 13.35 5.65
CA GLN A 197 -12.74 14.56 5.31
C GLN A 197 -12.40 15.06 3.90
N CYS A 198 -11.14 15.08 3.51
CA CYS A 198 -10.73 15.45 2.16
C CYS A 198 -11.36 14.53 1.10
N ILE A 199 -11.41 13.21 1.34
CA ILE A 199 -12.07 12.28 0.42
C ILE A 199 -13.56 12.62 0.26
N LYS A 200 -14.27 12.85 1.36
CA LYS A 200 -15.71 13.19 1.34
C LYS A 200 -15.96 14.48 0.54
N GLU A 201 -15.15 15.50 0.71
CA GLU A 201 -15.28 16.77 -0.03
C GLU A 201 -14.97 16.57 -1.53
N MET A 202 -13.91 15.86 -1.88
CA MET A 202 -13.60 15.54 -3.28
C MET A 202 -14.72 14.78 -3.97
N LYS A 203 -15.28 13.76 -3.31
CA LYS A 203 -16.39 12.99 -3.86
C LYS A 203 -17.67 13.82 -4.00
N ALA A 204 -17.92 14.76 -3.09
CA ALA A 204 -19.03 15.72 -3.23
C ALA A 204 -18.86 16.63 -4.46
N GLY A 205 -17.62 16.96 -4.84
CA GLY A 205 -17.28 17.67 -6.08
C GLY A 205 -17.23 16.79 -7.33
N GLY A 206 -17.44 15.46 -7.21
CA GLY A 206 -17.40 14.49 -8.30
C GLY A 206 -16.00 14.03 -8.70
N ALA A 207 -14.95 14.41 -7.97
CA ALA A 207 -13.59 14.00 -8.26
C ALA A 207 -13.34 12.53 -7.82
N PRO A 208 -12.82 11.65 -8.71
CA PRO A 208 -12.42 10.31 -8.34
C PRO A 208 -11.22 10.33 -7.39
N VAL A 209 -11.16 9.35 -6.50
CA VAL A 209 -10.15 9.25 -5.45
C VAL A 209 -9.43 7.91 -5.50
N ILE A 210 -8.10 7.97 -5.56
CA ILE A 210 -7.19 6.84 -5.39
C ILE A 210 -6.64 6.90 -3.96
N ALA A 211 -6.78 5.82 -3.19
CA ALA A 211 -6.18 5.70 -1.86
C ALA A 211 -4.96 4.80 -1.89
N VAL A 212 -3.87 5.23 -1.27
CA VAL A 212 -2.68 4.41 -0.99
C VAL A 212 -2.64 4.13 0.51
N THR A 213 -3.05 2.92 0.91
CA THR A 213 -3.28 2.55 2.31
C THR A 213 -2.91 1.10 2.57
N ARG A 214 -2.77 0.71 3.85
CA ARG A 214 -2.53 -0.71 4.19
C ARG A 214 -3.75 -1.57 3.83
N TYR A 215 -3.48 -2.86 3.59
CA TYR A 215 -4.53 -3.86 3.39
C TYR A 215 -5.32 -4.07 4.70
N TYR A 216 -6.37 -3.28 4.87
CA TYR A 216 -7.21 -3.31 6.07
C TYR A 216 -8.56 -2.64 5.80
N PRO A 217 -9.69 -3.18 6.34
CA PRO A 217 -10.98 -2.50 6.27
C PRO A 217 -10.90 -1.15 7.01
N SER A 218 -10.75 -0.08 6.28
CA SER A 218 -10.60 1.26 6.81
C SER A 218 -11.56 2.23 6.12
N GLU A 219 -11.90 3.35 6.79
CA GLU A 219 -12.82 4.33 6.22
C GLU A 219 -12.25 4.95 4.93
N VAL A 220 -10.94 5.20 4.88
CA VAL A 220 -10.26 5.68 3.65
C VAL A 220 -10.44 4.68 2.51
N ALA A 221 -10.21 3.38 2.75
CA ALA A 221 -10.36 2.37 1.71
C ALA A 221 -11.82 2.18 1.25
N GLN A 222 -12.78 2.36 2.15
CA GLN A 222 -14.21 2.25 1.81
C GLN A 222 -14.75 3.44 1.02
N LEU A 223 -14.19 4.64 1.22
CA LEU A 223 -14.65 5.86 0.57
C LEU A 223 -13.98 6.08 -0.80
N ALA A 224 -12.78 5.58 -1.00
CA ALA A 224 -12.04 5.72 -2.24
C ALA A 224 -12.69 4.93 -3.40
N ASP A 225 -12.51 5.40 -4.62
CA ASP A 225 -12.96 4.70 -5.83
C ASP A 225 -11.99 3.60 -6.21
N HIS A 226 -10.69 3.81 -5.99
CA HIS A 226 -9.62 2.87 -6.24
C HIS A 226 -8.68 2.79 -5.04
N VAL A 227 -8.18 1.58 -4.75
CA VAL A 227 -7.29 1.36 -3.60
C VAL A 227 -6.04 0.59 -4.00
N LEU A 228 -4.90 1.22 -3.83
CA LEU A 228 -3.60 0.58 -3.96
C LEU A 228 -3.09 0.21 -2.57
N TYR A 229 -3.09 -1.07 -2.29
CA TYR A 229 -2.72 -1.58 -0.97
C TYR A 229 -1.21 -1.69 -0.80
N VAL A 230 -0.73 -1.29 0.38
CA VAL A 230 0.66 -1.42 0.82
C VAL A 230 0.77 -2.28 2.06
N ALA A 231 1.86 -3.01 2.17
CA ALA A 231 2.25 -3.72 3.39
C ALA A 231 3.43 -3.01 4.06
N ALA A 232 3.52 -3.13 5.39
CA ALA A 232 4.68 -2.70 6.13
C ALA A 232 4.88 -3.57 7.36
N ASN A 233 6.06 -4.13 7.49
CA ASN A 233 6.49 -4.90 8.65
C ASN A 233 7.07 -3.94 9.70
N GLU A 234 6.21 -3.07 10.27
CA GLU A 234 6.60 -2.14 11.32
C GLU A 234 6.46 -2.81 12.70
N SER A 235 7.46 -2.65 13.57
CA SER A 235 7.39 -3.17 14.94
C SER A 235 6.27 -2.47 15.73
N LEU A 236 5.79 -3.11 16.80
CA LEU A 236 4.79 -2.58 17.74
C LEU A 236 5.19 -1.20 18.31
N PHE A 237 6.48 -0.92 18.44
CA PHE A 237 7.00 0.42 18.70
C PHE A 237 7.20 1.15 17.38
N ARG A 238 6.17 1.87 16.97
CA ARG A 238 6.12 2.70 15.76
C ARG A 238 7.14 3.85 15.85
N ASN A 239 8.42 3.55 15.72
CA ASN A 239 9.49 4.54 15.69
C ASN A 239 9.59 5.22 14.31
N GLY A 240 8.51 5.93 13.92
CA GLY A 240 8.46 6.67 12.66
C GLY A 240 8.23 5.77 11.44
N ALA A 241 7.25 6.01 10.65
CA ALA A 241 6.82 5.28 9.45
C ALA A 241 7.98 5.00 8.45
N MET A 242 8.79 3.98 8.72
CA MET A 242 9.95 3.61 7.89
C MET A 242 9.51 2.76 6.70
N SER A 243 9.07 1.52 6.95
CA SER A 243 8.68 0.57 5.91
C SER A 243 7.39 1.00 5.21
N SER A 244 6.41 1.54 5.94
CA SER A 244 5.16 2.03 5.34
C SER A 244 5.40 3.17 4.35
N ARG A 245 6.31 4.09 4.66
CA ARG A 245 6.70 5.16 3.74
C ARG A 245 7.39 4.61 2.50
N LEU A 246 8.33 3.65 2.65
CA LEU A 246 9.00 3.03 1.52
C LEU A 246 8.02 2.28 0.62
N SER A 247 7.08 1.55 1.19
CA SER A 247 6.05 0.85 0.42
C SER A 247 5.14 1.81 -0.35
N GLN A 248 4.73 2.92 0.26
CA GLN A 248 3.96 3.97 -0.42
C GLN A 248 4.78 4.62 -1.55
N LEU A 249 6.06 4.94 -1.33
CA LEU A 249 6.96 5.46 -2.37
C LEU A 249 7.08 4.48 -3.54
N ASN A 250 7.31 3.19 -3.26
CA ASN A 250 7.42 2.16 -4.30
C ASN A 250 6.14 2.04 -5.15
N VAL A 251 4.96 2.09 -4.54
CA VAL A 251 3.69 2.09 -5.29
C VAL A 251 3.59 3.31 -6.20
N MET A 252 4.02 4.48 -5.73
CA MET A 252 4.03 5.68 -6.56
C MET A 252 5.09 5.64 -7.65
N ASP A 253 6.24 5.00 -7.43
CA ASP A 253 7.24 4.77 -8.47
C ASP A 253 6.70 3.87 -9.59
N ILE A 254 5.99 2.81 -9.21
CA ILE A 254 5.32 1.92 -10.16
C ILE A 254 4.27 2.68 -10.97
N LEU A 255 3.38 3.42 -10.29
CA LEU A 255 2.30 4.19 -10.92
C LEU A 255 2.84 5.28 -11.87
N TYR A 256 3.87 6.01 -11.41
CA TYR A 256 4.57 7.02 -12.22
C TYR A 256 5.21 6.40 -13.45
N THR A 257 5.91 5.27 -13.29
CA THR A 257 6.58 4.58 -14.40
C THR A 257 5.56 4.03 -15.40
N ALA A 258 4.47 3.45 -14.92
CA ALA A 258 3.39 2.98 -15.77
C ALA A 258 2.73 4.13 -16.56
N TYR A 259 2.47 5.27 -15.90
CA TYR A 259 1.98 6.48 -16.56
C TYR A 259 2.96 7.00 -17.63
N ALA A 260 4.23 7.12 -17.27
CA ALA A 260 5.29 7.60 -18.16
C ALA A 260 5.49 6.70 -19.40
N SER A 261 5.35 5.40 -19.23
CA SER A 261 5.54 4.40 -20.29
C SER A 261 4.42 4.41 -21.33
N ARG A 262 3.21 4.85 -20.99
CA ARG A 262 2.07 4.90 -21.93
C ARG A 262 2.30 5.84 -23.11
N ASN A 263 3.04 6.91 -22.90
CA ASN A 263 3.37 7.88 -23.95
C ASN A 263 4.86 8.21 -23.92
N HIS A 264 5.68 7.22 -24.32
CA HIS A 264 7.12 7.25 -24.17
C HIS A 264 7.77 8.47 -24.85
N GLU A 265 7.37 8.79 -26.08
CA GLU A 265 7.96 9.91 -26.82
C GLU A 265 7.68 11.27 -26.17
N ASP A 266 6.43 11.51 -25.77
CA ASP A 266 6.07 12.75 -25.07
C ASP A 266 6.72 12.84 -23.69
N THR A 267 6.81 11.71 -22.99
CA THR A 267 7.52 11.59 -21.71
C THR A 267 9.00 11.96 -21.86
N MET A 268 9.68 11.40 -22.84
CA MET A 268 11.11 11.70 -23.08
C MET A 268 11.33 13.18 -23.43
N ARG A 269 10.46 13.76 -24.25
CA ARG A 269 10.49 15.19 -24.56
C ARG A 269 10.34 16.06 -23.31
N ARG A 270 9.39 15.74 -22.42
CA ARG A 270 9.14 16.47 -21.17
C ARG A 270 10.30 16.31 -20.18
N LEU A 271 10.82 15.10 -20.02
CA LEU A 271 11.97 14.84 -19.16
C LEU A 271 13.21 15.57 -19.62
N THR A 272 13.45 15.65 -20.94
CA THR A 272 14.56 16.43 -21.52
C THR A 272 14.37 17.93 -21.26
N LYS A 273 13.15 18.47 -21.49
CA LYS A 273 12.81 19.88 -21.20
C LYS A 273 13.02 20.26 -19.74
N THR A 274 12.71 19.36 -18.81
CA THR A 274 12.80 19.58 -17.36
C THR A 274 14.12 19.12 -16.75
N HIS A 275 15.09 18.70 -17.58
CA HIS A 275 16.41 18.33 -17.09
C HIS A 275 17.16 19.58 -16.59
N ILE A 276 17.63 19.51 -15.34
CA ILE A 276 18.47 20.54 -14.74
C ILE A 276 19.91 20.07 -14.83
N TYR A 277 20.67 20.69 -15.74
CA TYR A 277 22.07 20.36 -15.93
C TYR A 277 22.90 20.73 -14.71
N LYS A 278 23.79 19.83 -14.33
CA LYS A 278 24.80 20.07 -13.30
C LYS A 278 26.17 20.27 -13.94
N PRO A 279 27.09 21.00 -13.28
CA PRO A 279 28.47 21.08 -13.75
C PRO A 279 29.07 19.67 -13.91
N GLY A 280 29.50 19.32 -15.16
CA GLY A 280 30.05 18.01 -15.49
C GLY A 280 29.06 17.02 -16.10
N ASP A 281 27.77 17.35 -16.21
CA ASP A 281 26.85 16.54 -17.00
C ASP A 281 27.28 16.56 -18.49
N PRO A 282 27.28 15.43 -19.20
CA PRO A 282 27.53 15.45 -20.63
C PRO A 282 26.43 16.31 -21.28
N GLU A 283 26.82 17.24 -22.15
CA GLU A 283 25.89 17.97 -22.98
C GLU A 283 25.06 16.95 -23.76
N VAL A 284 23.78 16.81 -23.37
CA VAL A 284 22.83 16.10 -24.23
C VAL A 284 22.72 16.95 -25.48
N LEU A 285 23.35 16.50 -26.53
CA LEU A 285 23.27 17.11 -27.86
C LEU A 285 21.77 17.29 -28.14
N THR A 286 21.31 18.52 -28.06
CA THR A 286 20.02 18.97 -28.55
C THR A 286 20.05 18.70 -30.05
N GLN A 287 19.51 17.53 -30.45
CA GLN A 287 19.16 17.36 -31.85
C GLN A 287 17.96 18.24 -32.14
N PRO A 288 17.98 18.99 -33.23
CA PRO A 288 16.96 19.97 -33.62
C PRO A 288 15.56 19.33 -33.82
#